data_db2ff0a257549fb55680e0e82f0759b1
#
_entry.id   db2ff0a257549fb55680e0e82f0759b1
#
_cell.length_a   1.000
_cell.length_b   1.000
_cell.length_c   1.000
_cell.angle_alpha   90.00
_cell.angle_beta   90.00
_cell.angle_gamma   90.00
#
_symmetry.space_group_name_H-M   'P 1'
#
loop_
_entity.id
_entity.type
_entity.pdbx_description
1 polymer ?
#
loop_
_entity_poly.entity_id
_entity_poly.type
_entity_poly.pdbx_seq_one_letter_code
_entity_poly.pdbx_strand_id
1 'polypeptide(L)'
;MIEDAPPGPHGPLANVLSVRRGKGDAARGGLEHREALIYTLGKAAELEHLIMLQYLFAAFSLKQSVAEGLSDEALAAVGRWRKTLLEIAEQEMLHMALAQNLLTAVGAAPRLARPNFPMPAYSYPAGVRIELLPCNEAALRHFAFLERPEGMDVEDDEGFAAIERAVALPHDPSDAIVPQLQEFDTIGQLYRSIQAGLEFLAERLGPERLFVGPPNAQATEEHFRWPELVAVTDLESAKRAIDTIVEQGEGARGEWRDAHFGRLLGILDEYLEFKRADPAFEPSRPVVAANVRQQATGIAMPLITDPGTTRCMDLLNVTYEVLLQLLSRYFAHTDETPDQLQVLADISVGLMYTAIKPLGTVATTLPIGPHMPGATAGPGFELFYQVDYLLPHREAAWVLMEERLRDAAAFAVRCGELCTPALMEPLAKVARSLERYADQLLAAT
;
A
#
# COMPACT_ATOMS: atom_id res chain seq x y z
N MET A 1 17.02 -28.09 24.86
CA MET A 1 16.44 -27.07 25.73
C MET A 1 15.23 -26.52 24.97
N ILE A 2 14.08 -26.65 25.55
CA ILE A 2 12.81 -26.17 24.96
C ILE A 2 12.78 -24.67 25.30
N GLU A 3 13.07 -23.80 24.33
CA GLU A 3 12.84 -22.36 24.51
C GLU A 3 11.34 -22.12 24.49
N ASP A 4 10.86 -21.48 25.56
CA ASP A 4 9.48 -21.14 25.78
C ASP A 4 8.95 -20.26 24.65
N ALA A 5 7.83 -20.68 24.08
CA ALA A 5 7.04 -19.84 23.20
C ALA A 5 6.61 -18.57 23.98
N PRO A 6 6.57 -17.39 23.36
CA PRO A 6 6.10 -16.19 24.04
C PRO A 6 4.70 -16.43 24.60
N PRO A 7 4.35 -15.86 25.78
CA PRO A 7 3.03 -16.03 26.34
C PRO A 7 1.99 -15.50 25.37
N GLY A 8 1.01 -16.33 25.05
CA GLY A 8 -0.12 -15.96 24.22
C GLY A 8 -0.90 -14.79 24.82
N PRO A 9 -1.67 -14.06 24.00
CA PRO A 9 -2.46 -12.93 24.46
C PRO A 9 -3.44 -13.37 25.55
N HIS A 10 -3.47 -12.61 26.65
CA HIS A 10 -4.49 -12.77 27.68
C HIS A 10 -5.66 -11.84 27.31
N GLY A 11 -6.80 -12.42 26.92
CA GLY A 11 -7.99 -11.65 26.57
C GLY A 11 -8.80 -12.28 25.43
N PRO A 12 -9.74 -11.55 24.82
CA PRO A 12 -10.60 -12.06 23.75
C PRO A 12 -9.84 -12.55 22.51
N LEU A 13 -8.61 -12.12 22.32
CA LEU A 13 -7.74 -12.59 21.22
C LEU A 13 -7.22 -14.03 21.43
N ALA A 14 -7.31 -14.60 22.63
CA ALA A 14 -6.86 -15.97 22.88
C ALA A 14 -7.54 -17.03 22.00
N ASN A 15 -8.72 -16.72 21.48
CA ASN A 15 -9.46 -17.58 20.54
C ASN A 15 -9.13 -17.33 19.05
N VAL A 16 -8.37 -16.26 18.76
CA VAL A 16 -8.02 -15.86 17.36
C VAL A 16 -6.62 -16.36 16.99
N LEU A 17 -5.76 -16.55 18.00
CA LEU A 17 -4.37 -16.94 17.78
C LEU A 17 -4.13 -18.40 18.20
N SER A 18 -3.74 -19.24 17.25
CA SER A 18 -3.20 -20.55 17.52
C SER A 18 -1.78 -20.67 16.96
N VAL A 19 -0.81 -21.01 17.81
CA VAL A 19 0.56 -21.23 17.36
C VAL A 19 0.70 -22.68 16.89
N ARG A 20 0.70 -22.92 15.59
CA ARG A 20 1.13 -24.20 15.02
C ARG A 20 2.60 -24.09 14.59
N ARG A 21 3.42 -25.02 15.06
CA ARG A 21 4.76 -25.18 14.49
C ARG A 21 4.62 -25.74 13.08
N GLY A 22 4.61 -24.85 12.09
CA GLY A 22 4.82 -25.23 10.70
C GLY A 22 6.21 -25.89 10.57
N LYS A 23 6.32 -26.95 9.79
CA LYS A 23 7.61 -27.47 9.37
C LYS A 23 8.24 -26.42 8.47
N GLY A 24 9.13 -25.60 9.05
CA GLY A 24 9.98 -24.69 8.29
C GLY A 24 10.99 -25.47 7.48
N ASP A 25 10.60 -25.97 6.32
CA ASP A 25 11.52 -26.16 5.22
C ASP A 25 11.49 -24.85 4.42
N ALA A 26 12.49 -24.01 4.68
CA ALA A 26 12.77 -22.88 3.81
C ALA A 26 12.85 -23.46 2.39
N ALA A 27 12.00 -22.97 1.50
CA ALA A 27 12.02 -23.33 0.10
C ALA A 27 13.41 -23.00 -0.46
N ARG A 28 14.31 -23.99 -0.47
CA ARG A 28 15.57 -23.94 -1.17
C ARG A 28 15.22 -24.10 -2.64
N GLY A 29 15.22 -23.00 -3.37
CA GLY A 29 15.12 -23.03 -4.82
C GLY A 29 14.11 -22.04 -5.34
N GLY A 30 14.53 -21.17 -6.22
CA GLY A 30 13.63 -20.37 -7.01
C GLY A 30 14.15 -19.00 -7.43
N LEU A 31 15.03 -18.35 -6.69
CA LEU A 31 15.63 -17.08 -7.08
C LEU A 31 17.08 -17.25 -7.57
N GLU A 32 17.33 -18.28 -8.40
CA GLU A 32 18.67 -18.59 -8.92
C GLU A 32 19.08 -17.74 -10.13
N HIS A 33 18.16 -16.93 -10.64
CA HIS A 33 18.37 -16.04 -11.77
C HIS A 33 17.97 -14.61 -11.43
N ARG A 34 18.70 -13.63 -11.95
CA ARG A 34 18.39 -12.20 -11.76
C ARG A 34 16.95 -11.87 -12.17
N GLU A 35 16.45 -12.46 -13.26
CA GLU A 35 15.09 -12.24 -13.73
C GLU A 35 14.03 -12.68 -12.71
N ALA A 36 14.24 -13.83 -12.07
CA ALA A 36 13.36 -14.31 -11.01
C ALA A 36 13.38 -13.39 -9.79
N LEU A 37 14.56 -12.89 -9.41
CA LEU A 37 14.71 -11.91 -8.34
C LEU A 37 13.98 -10.59 -8.66
N ILE A 38 14.17 -10.04 -9.88
CA ILE A 38 13.50 -8.81 -10.34
C ILE A 38 11.98 -8.99 -10.35
N TYR A 39 11.50 -10.13 -10.85
CA TYR A 39 10.06 -10.44 -10.85
C TYR A 39 9.49 -10.47 -9.43
N THR A 40 10.17 -11.16 -8.51
CA THR A 40 9.74 -11.30 -7.12
C THR A 40 9.78 -9.96 -6.37
N LEU A 41 10.84 -9.16 -6.56
CA LEU A 41 10.93 -7.79 -6.04
C LEU A 41 9.81 -6.90 -6.57
N GLY A 42 9.50 -7.01 -7.88
CA GLY A 42 8.36 -6.28 -8.47
C GLY A 42 7.02 -6.68 -7.86
N LYS A 43 6.86 -7.96 -7.48
CA LYS A 43 5.67 -8.43 -6.76
C LYS A 43 5.64 -7.99 -5.31
N ALA A 44 6.78 -7.91 -4.64
CA ALA A 44 6.88 -7.33 -3.30
C ALA A 44 6.47 -5.85 -3.32
N ALA A 45 7.05 -5.03 -4.20
CA ALA A 45 6.69 -3.62 -4.34
C ALA A 45 5.19 -3.40 -4.65
N GLU A 46 4.59 -4.26 -5.50
CA GLU A 46 3.15 -4.23 -5.80
C GLU A 46 2.32 -4.58 -4.55
N LEU A 47 2.77 -5.53 -3.73
CA LEU A 47 2.08 -5.95 -2.50
C LEU A 47 2.07 -4.83 -1.45
N GLU A 48 3.23 -4.22 -1.14
CA GLU A 48 3.33 -3.08 -0.23
C GLU A 48 2.38 -1.94 -0.64
N HIS A 49 2.38 -1.64 -1.93
CA HIS A 49 1.49 -0.62 -2.49
C HIS A 49 0.00 -0.94 -2.25
N LEU A 50 -0.41 -2.19 -2.44
CA LEU A 50 -1.80 -2.62 -2.25
C LEU A 50 -2.21 -2.62 -0.78
N ILE A 51 -1.34 -3.11 0.11
CA ILE A 51 -1.58 -3.15 1.57
C ILE A 51 -1.69 -1.74 2.12
N MET A 52 -0.80 -0.83 1.75
CA MET A 52 -0.89 0.59 2.07
C MET A 52 -2.28 1.17 1.74
N LEU A 53 -2.80 0.89 0.54
CA LEU A 53 -4.10 1.40 0.12
C LEU A 53 -5.28 0.80 0.90
N GLN A 54 -5.18 -0.46 1.34
CA GLN A 54 -6.16 -1.06 2.24
C GLN A 54 -6.22 -0.31 3.58
N TYR A 55 -5.05 -0.01 4.17
CA TYR A 55 -4.99 0.74 5.43
C TYR A 55 -5.48 2.17 5.29
N LEU A 56 -5.15 2.85 4.18
CA LEU A 56 -5.67 4.18 3.89
C LEU A 56 -7.20 4.18 3.74
N PHE A 57 -7.75 3.20 3.02
CA PHE A 57 -9.20 3.07 2.85
C PHE A 57 -9.90 2.86 4.19
N ALA A 58 -9.39 1.94 5.01
CA ALA A 58 -9.90 1.70 6.36
C ALA A 58 -9.82 2.96 7.23
N ALA A 59 -8.68 3.66 7.25
CA ALA A 59 -8.49 4.89 8.01
C ALA A 59 -9.43 6.02 7.58
N PHE A 60 -9.69 6.16 6.27
CA PHE A 60 -10.60 7.19 5.76
C PHE A 60 -12.07 6.87 6.05
N SER A 61 -12.44 5.59 6.15
CA SER A 61 -13.80 5.15 6.46
C SER A 61 -14.24 5.52 7.87
N LEU A 62 -13.31 5.69 8.81
CA LEU A 62 -13.61 5.93 10.22
C LEU A 62 -14.34 7.26 10.45
N LYS A 63 -15.35 7.22 11.32
CA LYS A 63 -16.11 8.39 11.78
C LYS A 63 -15.20 9.37 12.54
N GLN A 64 -15.48 10.67 12.40
CA GLN A 64 -14.61 11.73 12.93
C GLN A 64 -15.37 12.74 13.82
N SER A 65 -16.64 12.48 14.10
CA SER A 65 -17.48 13.37 14.87
C SER A 65 -18.53 12.59 15.68
N VAL A 66 -18.87 13.09 16.88
CA VAL A 66 -20.00 12.57 17.67
C VAL A 66 -21.33 12.69 16.93
N ALA A 67 -21.46 13.66 16.01
CA ALA A 67 -22.63 13.79 15.16
C ALA A 67 -22.86 12.59 14.22
N GLU A 68 -21.85 11.75 14.03
CA GLU A 68 -21.93 10.50 13.25
C GLU A 68 -22.37 9.30 14.12
N GLY A 69 -22.83 9.53 15.36
CA GLY A 69 -23.40 8.52 16.23
C GLY A 69 -22.40 7.79 17.12
N LEU A 70 -21.27 8.38 17.42
CA LEU A 70 -20.30 7.86 18.41
C LEU A 70 -20.43 8.63 19.74
N SER A 71 -20.17 7.93 20.87
CA SER A 71 -19.91 8.60 22.15
C SER A 71 -18.54 9.30 22.12
N ASP A 72 -18.30 10.22 23.07
CA ASP A 72 -16.99 10.88 23.19
C ASP A 72 -15.85 9.86 23.42
N GLU A 73 -16.10 8.82 24.23
CA GLU A 73 -15.14 7.75 24.49
C GLU A 73 -14.82 6.94 23.22
N ALA A 74 -15.87 6.52 22.48
CA ALA A 74 -15.73 5.80 21.23
C ALA A 74 -15.04 6.65 20.17
N LEU A 75 -15.36 7.95 20.07
CA LEU A 75 -14.68 8.85 19.13
C LEU A 75 -13.19 9.00 19.46
N ALA A 76 -12.82 9.06 20.74
CA ALA A 76 -11.42 9.12 21.15
C ALA A 76 -10.67 7.84 20.76
N ALA A 77 -11.28 6.65 20.94
CA ALA A 77 -10.71 5.36 20.52
C ALA A 77 -10.55 5.30 19.00
N VAL A 78 -11.60 5.60 18.24
CA VAL A 78 -11.59 5.64 16.78
C VAL A 78 -10.54 6.63 16.24
N GLY A 79 -10.33 7.75 16.93
CA GLY A 79 -9.27 8.71 16.62
C GLY A 79 -7.87 8.12 16.77
N ARG A 80 -7.62 7.30 17.80
CA ARG A 80 -6.36 6.56 17.99
C ARG A 80 -6.17 5.51 16.89
N TRP A 81 -7.20 4.72 16.58
CA TRP A 81 -7.15 3.71 15.52
C TRP A 81 -6.83 4.32 14.16
N ARG A 82 -7.51 5.43 13.84
CA ARG A 82 -7.23 6.18 12.61
C ARG A 82 -5.78 6.65 12.53
N LYS A 83 -5.23 7.16 13.65
CA LYS A 83 -3.83 7.58 13.71
C LYS A 83 -2.90 6.39 13.47
N THR A 84 -3.12 5.27 14.15
CA THR A 84 -2.34 4.03 14.01
C THR A 84 -2.36 3.49 12.58
N LEU A 85 -3.54 3.41 11.95
CA LEU A 85 -3.67 2.94 10.56
C LEU A 85 -2.93 3.86 9.57
N LEU A 86 -2.96 5.18 9.79
CA LEU A 86 -2.23 6.14 8.94
C LEU A 86 -0.72 6.03 9.15
N GLU A 87 -0.24 5.78 10.38
CA GLU A 87 1.18 5.56 10.66
C GLU A 87 1.67 4.25 10.04
N ILE A 88 0.88 3.16 10.09
CA ILE A 88 1.18 1.91 9.40
C ILE A 88 1.25 2.16 7.88
N ALA A 89 0.27 2.85 7.30
CA ALA A 89 0.27 3.18 5.87
C ALA A 89 1.49 4.02 5.45
N GLU A 90 2.01 4.89 6.33
CA GLU A 90 3.25 5.64 6.08
C GLU A 90 4.47 4.71 6.10
N GLN A 91 4.51 3.73 6.99
CA GLN A 91 5.56 2.71 7.01
C GLN A 91 5.51 1.82 5.75
N GLU A 92 4.30 1.49 5.23
CA GLU A 92 4.18 0.79 3.95
C GLU A 92 4.70 1.62 2.75
N MET A 93 4.58 2.95 2.80
CA MET A 93 5.23 3.81 1.80
C MET A 93 6.76 3.71 1.85
N LEU A 94 7.33 3.62 3.06
CA LEU A 94 8.76 3.35 3.26
C LEU A 94 9.14 1.97 2.73
N HIS A 95 8.37 0.91 3.03
CA HIS A 95 8.61 -0.45 2.53
C HIS A 95 8.59 -0.48 1.00
N MET A 96 7.60 0.16 0.38
CA MET A 96 7.53 0.30 -1.07
C MET A 96 8.77 1.03 -1.63
N ALA A 97 9.24 2.11 -0.98
CA ALA A 97 10.44 2.84 -1.41
C ALA A 97 11.70 1.98 -1.28
N LEU A 98 11.85 1.20 -0.20
CA LEU A 98 12.94 0.23 -0.02
C LEU A 98 12.90 -0.88 -1.08
N ALA A 99 11.70 -1.36 -1.45
CA ALA A 99 11.54 -2.34 -2.53
C ALA A 99 11.94 -1.74 -3.90
N GLN A 100 11.64 -0.45 -4.16
CA GLN A 100 12.13 0.24 -5.36
C GLN A 100 13.66 0.39 -5.35
N ASN A 101 14.25 0.69 -4.20
CA ASN A 101 15.71 0.73 -4.06
C ASN A 101 16.36 -0.64 -4.35
N LEU A 102 15.77 -1.73 -3.84
CA LEU A 102 16.23 -3.09 -4.14
C LEU A 102 16.12 -3.42 -5.64
N LEU A 103 15.01 -3.04 -6.30
CA LEU A 103 14.85 -3.18 -7.76
C LEU A 103 15.92 -2.40 -8.52
N THR A 104 16.11 -1.14 -8.19
CA THR A 104 17.11 -0.27 -8.79
C THR A 104 18.51 -0.85 -8.61
N ALA A 105 18.85 -1.32 -7.40
CA ALA A 105 20.17 -1.88 -7.10
C ALA A 105 20.55 -3.06 -7.99
N VAL A 106 19.60 -3.92 -8.32
CA VAL A 106 19.83 -5.08 -9.20
C VAL A 106 19.69 -4.75 -10.69
N GLY A 107 19.52 -3.47 -11.06
CA GLY A 107 19.45 -2.99 -12.44
C GLY A 107 18.05 -3.06 -13.06
N ALA A 108 17.00 -3.18 -12.26
CA ALA A 108 15.63 -3.18 -12.74
C ALA A 108 15.04 -1.75 -12.77
N ALA A 109 13.98 -1.56 -13.57
CA ALA A 109 13.19 -0.35 -13.54
C ALA A 109 12.29 -0.31 -12.30
N PRO A 110 11.95 0.89 -11.76
CA PRO A 110 10.99 1.02 -10.68
C PRO A 110 9.61 0.48 -11.10
N ARG A 111 8.89 -0.09 -10.14
CA ARG A 111 7.57 -0.68 -10.36
C ARG A 111 6.54 -0.11 -9.39
N LEU A 112 5.81 0.89 -9.87
CA LEU A 112 4.71 1.52 -9.15
C LEU A 112 3.34 1.12 -9.70
N ALA A 113 3.31 0.40 -10.83
CA ALA A 113 2.10 -0.15 -11.41
C ALA A 113 1.52 -1.28 -10.52
N ARG A 114 0.22 -1.30 -10.42
CA ARG A 114 -0.56 -2.34 -9.75
C ARG A 114 -1.89 -2.55 -10.48
N PRO A 115 -2.51 -3.72 -10.34
CA PRO A 115 -3.89 -3.90 -10.77
C PRO A 115 -4.88 -3.05 -9.95
N ASN A 116 -6.02 -2.73 -10.55
CA ASN A 116 -7.13 -2.11 -9.82
C ASN A 116 -7.83 -3.11 -8.89
N PHE A 117 -8.43 -2.60 -7.81
CA PHE A 117 -9.21 -3.41 -6.87
C PHE A 117 -10.57 -3.83 -7.46
N PRO A 118 -11.12 -4.99 -7.01
CA PRO A 118 -10.50 -5.96 -6.14
C PRO A 118 -9.47 -6.81 -6.89
N MET A 119 -8.45 -7.28 -6.15
CA MET A 119 -7.44 -8.15 -6.72
C MET A 119 -7.94 -9.59 -6.73
N PRO A 120 -7.80 -10.31 -7.86
CA PRO A 120 -8.08 -11.73 -7.88
C PRO A 120 -7.14 -12.48 -6.93
N ALA A 121 -7.66 -13.43 -6.17
CA ALA A 121 -6.89 -14.21 -5.21
C ALA A 121 -5.71 -15.02 -5.82
N TYR A 122 -5.77 -15.30 -7.12
CA TYR A 122 -4.66 -15.97 -7.83
C TYR A 122 -3.47 -15.05 -8.12
N SER A 123 -3.60 -13.74 -7.89
CA SER A 123 -2.51 -12.78 -8.14
C SER A 123 -1.43 -12.80 -7.07
N TYR A 124 -1.69 -13.42 -5.91
CA TYR A 124 -0.73 -13.56 -4.81
C TYR A 124 -0.57 -15.03 -4.41
N PRO A 125 0.65 -15.45 -3.98
CA PRO A 125 0.92 -16.85 -3.69
C PRO A 125 0.01 -17.47 -2.64
N ALA A 126 -0.28 -16.78 -1.55
CA ALA A 126 -1.10 -17.31 -0.45
C ALA A 126 -2.60 -17.50 -0.76
N GLY A 127 -3.05 -17.20 -1.99
CA GLY A 127 -4.48 -17.23 -2.32
C GLY A 127 -5.32 -16.16 -1.63
N VAL A 128 -4.66 -15.15 -1.08
CA VAL A 128 -5.28 -14.06 -0.32
C VAL A 128 -5.98 -13.09 -1.27
N ARG A 129 -7.21 -12.73 -0.93
CA ARG A 129 -7.93 -11.64 -1.62
C ARG A 129 -7.47 -10.31 -1.04
N ILE A 130 -7.17 -9.36 -1.90
CA ILE A 130 -6.82 -7.99 -1.50
C ILE A 130 -7.94 -7.08 -1.97
N GLU A 131 -8.68 -6.55 -1.01
CA GLU A 131 -9.87 -5.72 -1.22
C GLU A 131 -9.81 -4.46 -0.35
N LEU A 132 -10.49 -3.42 -0.79
CA LEU A 132 -10.69 -2.20 -0.02
C LEU A 132 -11.87 -2.40 0.94
N LEU A 133 -11.62 -2.39 2.23
CA LEU A 133 -12.61 -2.62 3.28
C LEU A 133 -12.72 -1.44 4.24
N PRO A 134 -13.93 -1.04 4.66
CA PRO A 134 -14.08 -0.11 5.77
C PRO A 134 -13.52 -0.73 7.06
N CYS A 135 -13.06 0.10 7.99
CA CYS A 135 -12.50 -0.35 9.25
C CYS A 135 -13.59 -1.01 10.12
N ASN A 136 -13.69 -2.32 10.04
CA ASN A 136 -14.60 -3.18 10.79
C ASN A 136 -13.86 -4.45 11.24
N GLU A 137 -14.57 -5.37 11.88
CA GLU A 137 -13.98 -6.62 12.37
C GLU A 137 -13.33 -7.44 11.25
N ALA A 138 -14.03 -7.62 10.13
CA ALA A 138 -13.52 -8.38 8.98
C ALA A 138 -12.22 -7.77 8.44
N ALA A 139 -12.18 -6.45 8.26
CA ALA A 139 -10.98 -5.74 7.80
C ALA A 139 -9.81 -5.92 8.78
N LEU A 140 -10.05 -5.75 10.08
CA LEU A 140 -9.00 -5.86 11.11
C LEU A 140 -8.45 -7.28 11.23
N ARG A 141 -9.30 -8.30 11.13
CA ARG A 141 -8.88 -9.72 11.08
C ARG A 141 -8.05 -9.99 9.83
N HIS A 142 -8.52 -9.52 8.68
CA HIS A 142 -7.81 -9.67 7.42
C HIS A 142 -6.43 -8.99 7.45
N PHE A 143 -6.34 -7.78 7.98
CA PHE A 143 -5.06 -7.07 8.11
C PHE A 143 -4.11 -7.79 9.08
N ALA A 144 -4.60 -8.28 10.21
CA ALA A 144 -3.80 -9.11 11.12
C ALA A 144 -3.33 -10.41 10.46
N PHE A 145 -4.15 -11.02 9.60
CA PHE A 145 -3.76 -12.18 8.83
C PHE A 145 -2.64 -11.88 7.82
N LEU A 146 -2.71 -10.74 7.12
CA LEU A 146 -1.67 -10.31 6.17
C LEU A 146 -0.32 -10.09 6.86
N GLU A 147 -0.33 -9.43 8.02
CA GLU A 147 0.86 -9.02 8.76
C GLU A 147 1.36 -10.08 9.77
N ARG A 148 0.76 -11.27 9.77
CA ARG A 148 1.12 -12.29 10.76
C ARG A 148 2.58 -12.73 10.62
N PRO A 149 3.30 -12.88 11.74
CA PRO A 149 4.66 -13.43 11.74
C PRO A 149 4.72 -14.86 11.21
N GLU A 150 5.86 -15.21 10.63
CA GLU A 150 6.10 -16.57 10.14
C GLU A 150 5.93 -17.61 11.26
N GLY A 151 5.18 -18.67 10.97
CA GLY A 151 4.90 -19.77 11.91
C GLY A 151 3.79 -19.46 12.92
N MET A 152 3.15 -18.29 12.82
CA MET A 152 1.94 -17.96 13.57
C MET A 152 0.71 -18.31 12.74
N ASP A 153 -0.20 -19.09 13.30
CA ASP A 153 -1.46 -19.46 12.66
C ASP A 153 -2.54 -18.48 13.13
N VAL A 154 -2.98 -17.63 12.23
CA VAL A 154 -4.05 -16.65 12.44
C VAL A 154 -5.12 -16.97 11.42
N GLU A 155 -6.36 -17.12 11.87
CA GLU A 155 -7.49 -17.30 10.96
C GLU A 155 -7.85 -15.97 10.30
N ASP A 156 -7.96 -15.98 8.96
CA ASP A 156 -8.53 -14.88 8.21
C ASP A 156 -10.06 -14.83 8.40
N ASP A 157 -10.70 -13.72 8.04
CA ASP A 157 -12.16 -13.67 8.04
C ASP A 157 -12.74 -14.65 7.01
N GLU A 158 -13.88 -15.24 7.30
CA GLU A 158 -14.54 -16.27 6.44
C GLU A 158 -14.75 -15.78 5.00
N GLY A 159 -14.87 -14.48 4.77
CA GLY A 159 -15.01 -13.88 3.45
C GLY A 159 -13.73 -13.98 2.57
N PHE A 160 -12.60 -14.30 3.16
CA PHE A 160 -11.27 -14.33 2.51
C PHE A 160 -10.70 -15.75 2.37
N ALA A 161 -11.51 -16.77 2.54
CA ALA A 161 -11.08 -18.17 2.40
C ALA A 161 -10.24 -18.38 1.13
N ALA A 162 -9.12 -19.09 1.28
CA ALA A 162 -8.20 -19.38 0.20
C ALA A 162 -8.91 -20.12 -0.95
N ILE A 163 -8.70 -19.65 -2.17
CA ILE A 163 -9.20 -20.35 -3.38
C ILE A 163 -8.27 -21.55 -3.65
N GLU A 164 -8.85 -22.74 -3.80
CA GLU A 164 -8.09 -23.91 -4.26
C GLU A 164 -7.39 -23.58 -5.58
N ARG A 165 -6.07 -23.71 -5.59
CA ARG A 165 -5.26 -23.49 -6.79
C ARG A 165 -5.21 -24.75 -7.63
N ALA A 166 -5.17 -24.57 -8.94
CA ALA A 166 -4.75 -25.63 -9.84
C ALA A 166 -3.29 -25.99 -9.50
N VAL A 167 -3.04 -27.24 -9.18
CA VAL A 167 -1.67 -27.72 -8.89
C VAL A 167 -0.84 -27.57 -10.17
N ALA A 168 0.11 -26.66 -10.17
CA ALA A 168 1.09 -26.58 -11.24
C ALA A 168 1.94 -27.88 -11.25
N LEU A 169 2.24 -28.38 -12.44
CA LEU A 169 3.16 -29.50 -12.56
C LEU A 169 4.53 -29.09 -11.95
N PRO A 170 5.18 -29.97 -11.19
CA PRO A 170 6.49 -29.66 -10.64
C PRO A 170 7.45 -29.34 -11.78
N HIS A 171 8.01 -28.13 -11.76
CA HIS A 171 9.09 -27.71 -12.63
C HIS A 171 10.36 -27.63 -11.81
N ASP A 172 11.48 -28.04 -12.40
CA ASP A 172 12.78 -27.79 -11.76
C ASP A 172 13.10 -26.29 -11.90
N PRO A 173 13.16 -25.53 -10.80
CA PRO A 173 13.42 -24.09 -10.88
C PRO A 173 14.75 -23.73 -11.53
N SER A 174 15.74 -24.64 -11.50
CA SER A 174 17.05 -24.42 -12.09
C SER A 174 17.06 -24.38 -13.63
N ASP A 175 16.05 -25.01 -14.25
CA ASP A 175 15.91 -25.05 -15.72
C ASP A 175 14.95 -23.97 -16.26
N ALA A 176 14.29 -23.20 -15.38
CA ALA A 176 13.28 -22.23 -15.79
C ALA A 176 13.92 -20.87 -16.16
N ILE A 177 13.94 -20.54 -17.44
CA ILE A 177 14.33 -19.19 -17.93
C ILE A 177 13.21 -18.16 -17.81
N VAL A 178 11.98 -18.60 -17.51
CA VAL A 178 10.82 -17.74 -17.27
C VAL A 178 10.59 -17.66 -15.76
N PRO A 179 10.56 -16.47 -15.16
CA PRO A 179 10.26 -16.31 -13.74
C PRO A 179 8.94 -16.95 -13.39
N GLN A 180 8.92 -17.76 -12.34
CA GLN A 180 7.71 -18.36 -11.80
C GLN A 180 7.36 -17.70 -10.48
N LEU A 181 6.07 -17.52 -10.22
CA LEU A 181 5.60 -17.05 -8.94
C LEU A 181 5.91 -18.10 -7.87
N GLN A 182 6.69 -17.72 -6.86
CA GLN A 182 6.95 -18.58 -5.72
C GLN A 182 5.76 -18.55 -4.77
N GLU A 183 5.48 -19.67 -4.11
CA GLU A 183 4.51 -19.73 -3.03
C GLU A 183 5.19 -19.31 -1.73
N PHE A 184 4.60 -18.38 -1.03
CA PHE A 184 4.97 -17.97 0.32
C PHE A 184 3.70 -17.78 1.16
N ASP A 185 3.80 -18.10 2.45
CA ASP A 185 2.65 -18.03 3.35
C ASP A 185 2.52 -16.67 4.03
N THR A 186 3.64 -15.97 4.23
CA THR A 186 3.68 -14.65 4.87
C THR A 186 4.56 -13.66 4.09
N ILE A 187 4.36 -12.37 4.35
CA ILE A 187 5.17 -11.29 3.76
C ILE A 187 6.64 -11.45 4.17
N GLY A 188 6.92 -11.79 5.43
CA GLY A 188 8.28 -12.04 5.87
C GLY A 188 8.93 -13.22 5.17
N GLN A 189 8.19 -14.30 4.87
CA GLN A 189 8.72 -15.41 4.07
C GLN A 189 9.08 -14.95 2.64
N LEU A 190 8.27 -14.09 2.02
CA LEU A 190 8.59 -13.47 0.73
C LEU A 190 9.93 -12.73 0.81
N TYR A 191 10.11 -11.83 1.77
CA TYR A 191 11.33 -11.04 1.91
C TYR A 191 12.55 -11.89 2.29
N ARG A 192 12.38 -12.92 3.11
CA ARG A 192 13.47 -13.89 3.39
C ARG A 192 13.89 -14.67 2.14
N SER A 193 12.96 -15.02 1.27
CA SER A 193 13.29 -15.67 -0.01
C SER A 193 14.03 -14.71 -0.95
N ILE A 194 13.66 -13.43 -0.98
CA ILE A 194 14.38 -12.37 -1.71
C ILE A 194 15.81 -12.23 -1.16
N GLN A 195 15.99 -12.19 0.16
CA GLN A 195 17.31 -12.11 0.79
C GLN A 195 18.18 -13.32 0.42
N ALA A 196 17.65 -14.53 0.52
CA ALA A 196 18.36 -15.75 0.14
C ALA A 196 18.75 -15.74 -1.36
N GLY A 197 17.87 -15.24 -2.22
CA GLY A 197 18.17 -15.06 -3.65
C GLY A 197 19.28 -14.04 -3.90
N LEU A 198 19.30 -12.92 -3.18
CA LEU A 198 20.37 -11.92 -3.25
C LEU A 198 21.71 -12.51 -2.79
N GLU A 199 21.74 -13.25 -1.69
CA GLU A 199 22.93 -13.94 -1.17
C GLU A 199 23.48 -14.94 -2.19
N PHE A 200 22.62 -15.79 -2.73
CA PHE A 200 22.98 -16.79 -3.74
C PHE A 200 23.56 -16.14 -5.00
N LEU A 201 22.89 -15.10 -5.50
CA LEU A 201 23.34 -14.41 -6.72
C LEU A 201 24.60 -13.58 -6.50
N ALA A 202 24.81 -13.01 -5.31
CA ALA A 202 26.04 -12.32 -4.95
C ALA A 202 27.23 -13.29 -4.90
N GLU A 203 27.04 -14.50 -4.38
CA GLU A 203 28.07 -15.55 -4.39
C GLU A 203 28.36 -16.03 -5.83
N ARG A 204 27.32 -16.26 -6.64
CA ARG A 204 27.44 -16.80 -8.00
C ARG A 204 27.99 -15.81 -9.00
N LEU A 205 27.53 -14.54 -8.99
CA LEU A 205 27.87 -13.52 -9.99
C LEU A 205 29.03 -12.62 -9.54
N GLY A 206 29.24 -12.52 -8.25
CA GLY A 206 30.01 -11.47 -7.60
C GLY A 206 29.16 -10.22 -7.30
N PRO A 207 29.40 -9.55 -6.14
CA PRO A 207 28.62 -8.37 -5.73
C PRO A 207 28.58 -7.26 -6.77
N GLU A 208 29.72 -6.94 -7.40
CA GLU A 208 29.83 -5.89 -8.42
C GLU A 208 28.99 -6.17 -9.67
N ARG A 209 28.74 -7.44 -9.98
CA ARG A 209 27.90 -7.85 -11.12
C ARG A 209 26.45 -8.02 -10.74
N LEU A 210 26.13 -8.14 -9.46
CA LEU A 210 24.75 -8.18 -8.97
C LEU A 210 24.20 -6.77 -8.76
N PHE A 211 24.90 -5.93 -8.04
CA PHE A 211 24.52 -4.54 -7.73
C PHE A 211 25.05 -3.61 -8.81
N VAL A 212 24.31 -3.52 -9.93
CA VAL A 212 24.70 -2.76 -11.13
C VAL A 212 23.97 -1.43 -11.25
N GLY A 213 22.97 -1.20 -10.41
CA GLY A 213 22.18 0.02 -10.43
C GLY A 213 23.00 1.24 -9.95
N PRO A 214 22.73 2.43 -10.51
CA PRO A 214 23.47 3.62 -10.14
C PRO A 214 23.09 4.07 -8.70
N PRO A 215 24.09 4.32 -7.82
CA PRO A 215 23.80 4.72 -6.43
C PRO A 215 22.98 6.01 -6.31
N ASN A 216 23.10 6.94 -7.25
CA ASN A 216 22.34 8.19 -7.28
C ASN A 216 20.87 8.02 -7.70
N ALA A 217 20.46 6.84 -8.17
CA ALA A 217 19.06 6.52 -8.45
C ALA A 217 18.34 5.88 -7.24
N GLN A 218 18.92 5.98 -6.05
CA GLN A 218 18.36 5.43 -4.83
C GLN A 218 17.60 6.50 -4.04
N ALA A 219 16.42 6.18 -3.56
CA ALA A 219 15.72 7.04 -2.60
C ALA A 219 16.40 6.97 -1.23
N THR A 220 16.53 8.13 -0.58
CA THR A 220 17.22 8.25 0.72
C THR A 220 16.47 9.16 1.67
N GLU A 221 16.84 9.13 2.95
CA GLU A 221 16.38 10.06 3.99
C GLU A 221 16.51 11.53 3.57
N GLU A 222 17.52 11.88 2.79
CA GLU A 222 17.77 13.25 2.36
C GLU A 222 16.55 13.87 1.66
N HIS A 223 15.86 13.11 0.79
CA HIS A 223 14.72 13.60 0.02
C HIS A 223 13.38 13.35 0.73
N PHE A 224 13.18 12.17 1.33
CA PHE A 224 11.87 11.79 1.91
C PHE A 224 11.78 11.97 3.42
N ARG A 225 12.91 12.23 4.10
CA ARG A 225 12.99 12.44 5.55
C ARG A 225 12.52 11.25 6.39
N TRP A 226 12.66 10.04 5.86
CA TRP A 226 12.46 8.79 6.57
C TRP A 226 13.84 8.22 6.97
N PRO A 227 14.18 8.19 8.27
CA PRO A 227 15.51 7.79 8.73
C PRO A 227 15.90 6.36 8.31
N GLU A 228 14.92 5.48 8.16
CA GLU A 228 15.12 4.09 7.76
C GLU A 228 15.25 3.90 6.25
N LEU A 229 15.02 4.94 5.45
CA LEU A 229 15.14 4.86 3.99
C LEU A 229 16.61 4.87 3.57
N VAL A 230 17.16 3.69 3.39
CA VAL A 230 18.58 3.48 3.05
C VAL A 230 18.76 3.22 1.55
N ALA A 231 19.83 3.77 0.99
CA ALA A 231 20.27 3.37 -0.35
C ALA A 231 20.77 1.93 -0.34
N VAL A 232 20.42 1.17 -1.38
CA VAL A 232 20.86 -0.23 -1.56
C VAL A 232 21.94 -0.27 -2.64
N THR A 233 23.19 -0.48 -2.21
CA THR A 233 24.36 -0.49 -3.11
C THR A 233 25.19 -1.77 -3.02
N ASP A 234 24.91 -2.59 -2.01
CA ASP A 234 25.59 -3.84 -1.73
C ASP A 234 24.68 -4.81 -0.96
N LEU A 235 25.20 -6.01 -0.66
CA LEU A 235 24.44 -7.04 0.03
C LEU A 235 24.09 -6.64 1.48
N GLU A 236 24.95 -5.88 2.16
CA GLU A 236 24.71 -5.45 3.55
C GLU A 236 23.56 -4.42 3.60
N SER A 237 23.59 -3.42 2.74
CA SER A 237 22.51 -2.43 2.63
C SER A 237 21.20 -3.06 2.15
N ALA A 238 21.26 -4.08 1.26
CA ALA A 238 20.09 -4.84 0.85
C ALA A 238 19.46 -5.61 2.02
N LYS A 239 20.28 -6.25 2.86
CA LYS A 239 19.81 -6.93 4.08
C LYS A 239 19.17 -5.96 5.06
N ARG A 240 19.80 -4.82 5.31
CA ARG A 240 19.21 -3.79 6.19
C ARG A 240 17.85 -3.31 5.69
N ALA A 241 17.70 -3.09 4.39
CA ALA A 241 16.41 -2.72 3.80
C ALA A 241 15.34 -3.79 4.04
N ILE A 242 15.68 -5.07 3.85
CA ILE A 242 14.78 -6.20 4.09
C ILE A 242 14.47 -6.36 5.57
N ASP A 243 15.47 -6.26 6.45
CA ASP A 243 15.27 -6.34 7.89
C ASP A 243 14.33 -5.24 8.39
N THR A 244 14.46 -4.00 7.88
CA THR A 244 13.54 -2.89 8.21
C THR A 244 12.09 -3.26 7.87
N ILE A 245 11.84 -3.78 6.66
CA ILE A 245 10.50 -4.16 6.21
C ILE A 245 9.93 -5.28 7.11
N VAL A 246 10.70 -6.33 7.34
CA VAL A 246 10.25 -7.49 8.14
C VAL A 246 10.03 -7.11 9.61
N GLU A 247 10.94 -6.34 10.21
CA GLU A 247 10.84 -5.94 11.62
C GLU A 247 9.68 -4.98 11.87
N GLN A 248 9.37 -4.09 10.94
CA GLN A 248 8.22 -3.19 11.07
C GLN A 248 6.89 -3.90 10.83
N GLY A 249 6.82 -4.85 9.89
CA GLY A 249 5.61 -5.63 9.59
C GLY A 249 5.31 -6.70 10.64
N GLU A 250 6.16 -7.71 10.70
CA GLU A 250 5.97 -8.89 11.54
C GLU A 250 6.56 -8.77 12.96
N GLY A 251 7.55 -7.88 13.12
CA GLY A 251 8.36 -7.75 14.35
C GLY A 251 9.62 -8.61 14.35
N ALA A 252 10.61 -8.20 15.14
CA ALA A 252 11.74 -9.03 15.47
C ALA A 252 11.28 -10.31 16.18
N ARG A 253 12.04 -11.40 16.10
CA ARG A 253 11.66 -12.68 16.68
C ARG A 253 11.21 -12.55 18.14
N GLY A 254 9.91 -12.77 18.39
CA GLY A 254 9.28 -12.72 19.70
C GLY A 254 8.80 -11.34 20.16
N GLU A 255 9.06 -10.27 19.41
CA GLU A 255 8.71 -8.87 19.78
C GLU A 255 7.77 -8.20 18.78
N TRP A 256 6.70 -8.88 18.41
CA TRP A 256 5.73 -8.43 17.41
C TRP A 256 4.75 -7.33 17.88
N ARG A 257 4.73 -7.00 19.19
CA ARG A 257 3.68 -6.09 19.76
C ARG A 257 3.69 -4.69 19.19
N ASP A 258 4.88 -4.15 18.90
CA ASP A 258 5.05 -2.80 18.36
C ASP A 258 5.08 -2.77 16.82
N ALA A 259 5.15 -3.95 16.17
CA ALA A 259 5.06 -4.10 14.73
C ALA A 259 3.63 -3.92 14.21
N HIS A 260 3.43 -3.86 12.90
CA HIS A 260 2.11 -3.71 12.29
C HIS A 260 1.13 -4.75 12.82
N PHE A 261 1.53 -6.02 12.84
CA PHE A 261 0.73 -7.11 13.35
C PHE A 261 0.19 -6.84 14.76
N GLY A 262 1.04 -6.48 15.70
CA GLY A 262 0.63 -6.24 17.08
C GLY A 262 -0.23 -4.99 17.25
N ARG A 263 0.06 -3.94 16.51
CA ARG A 263 -0.72 -2.70 16.50
C ARG A 263 -2.13 -2.94 15.94
N LEU A 264 -2.27 -3.74 14.89
CA LEU A 264 -3.56 -4.12 14.30
C LEU A 264 -4.37 -5.01 15.25
N LEU A 265 -3.72 -5.98 15.93
CA LEU A 265 -4.38 -6.76 16.98
C LEU A 265 -4.85 -5.90 18.15
N GLY A 266 -4.09 -4.88 18.53
CA GLY A 266 -4.50 -3.92 19.57
C GLY A 266 -5.76 -3.16 19.18
N ILE A 267 -5.89 -2.74 17.92
CA ILE A 267 -7.12 -2.12 17.40
C ILE A 267 -8.29 -3.13 17.42
N LEU A 268 -8.05 -4.36 16.98
CA LEU A 268 -9.08 -5.41 16.95
C LEU A 268 -9.59 -5.74 18.37
N ASP A 269 -8.71 -5.83 19.35
CA ASP A 269 -9.09 -6.12 20.73
C ASP A 269 -9.97 -5.01 21.30
N GLU A 270 -9.56 -3.75 21.17
CA GLU A 270 -10.34 -2.59 21.60
C GLU A 270 -11.68 -2.49 20.83
N TYR A 271 -11.69 -2.77 19.52
CA TYR A 271 -12.92 -2.85 18.72
C TYR A 271 -13.90 -3.88 19.29
N LEU A 272 -13.42 -5.10 19.60
CA LEU A 272 -14.24 -6.17 20.15
C LEU A 272 -14.76 -5.84 21.56
N GLU A 273 -14.04 -5.04 22.35
CA GLU A 273 -14.53 -4.53 23.63
C GLU A 273 -15.72 -3.59 23.46
N PHE A 274 -15.61 -2.62 22.53
CA PHE A 274 -16.75 -1.74 22.20
C PHE A 274 -17.94 -2.52 21.66
N LYS A 275 -17.70 -3.49 20.78
CA LYS A 275 -18.77 -4.31 20.18
C LYS A 275 -19.48 -5.21 21.20
N ARG A 276 -18.76 -5.70 22.23
CA ARG A 276 -19.36 -6.44 23.37
C ARG A 276 -20.19 -5.55 24.26
N ALA A 277 -19.74 -4.32 24.49
CA ALA A 277 -20.48 -3.34 25.31
C ALA A 277 -21.72 -2.81 24.59
N ASP A 278 -21.62 -2.58 23.30
CA ASP A 278 -22.70 -2.15 22.40
C ASP A 278 -22.67 -2.93 21.07
N PRO A 279 -23.55 -3.94 20.90
CA PRO A 279 -23.63 -4.69 19.64
C PRO A 279 -23.95 -3.83 18.41
N ALA A 280 -24.51 -2.62 18.59
CA ALA A 280 -24.79 -1.68 17.51
C ALA A 280 -23.62 -0.74 17.20
N PHE A 281 -22.50 -0.86 17.92
CA PHE A 281 -21.31 -0.04 17.69
C PHE A 281 -20.76 -0.22 16.27
N GLU A 282 -20.66 0.88 15.54
CA GLU A 282 -20.12 0.95 14.20
C GLU A 282 -19.15 2.13 14.10
N PRO A 283 -17.82 1.89 14.08
CA PRO A 283 -16.82 2.96 14.04
C PRO A 283 -16.69 3.61 12.68
N SER A 284 -17.08 2.90 11.62
CA SER A 284 -16.96 3.36 10.24
C SER A 284 -18.27 3.95 9.71
N ARG A 285 -18.15 4.84 8.75
CA ARG A 285 -19.22 5.22 7.84
C ARG A 285 -19.67 4.01 7.03
N PRO A 286 -20.87 4.00 6.45
CA PRO A 286 -21.35 2.92 5.59
C PRO A 286 -20.66 2.95 4.21
N VAL A 287 -19.33 2.90 4.23
CA VAL A 287 -18.48 3.02 3.05
C VAL A 287 -18.45 1.69 2.30
N VAL A 288 -18.64 1.76 1.00
CA VAL A 288 -18.52 0.63 0.09
C VAL A 288 -17.40 0.91 -0.92
N ALA A 289 -16.54 -0.07 -1.14
CA ALA A 289 -15.60 -0.02 -2.25
C ALA A 289 -16.38 -0.03 -3.57
N ALA A 290 -16.24 1.03 -4.34
CA ALA A 290 -16.96 1.21 -5.60
C ALA A 290 -16.05 1.92 -6.60
N ASN A 291 -16.23 1.60 -7.88
CA ASN A 291 -15.46 2.17 -8.97
C ASN A 291 -16.26 3.23 -9.72
N VAL A 292 -15.56 4.19 -10.31
CA VAL A 292 -16.14 5.15 -11.24
C VAL A 292 -16.43 4.50 -12.60
N ARG A 293 -15.59 3.52 -12.98
CA ARG A 293 -15.67 2.84 -14.28
C ARG A 293 -15.70 1.32 -14.11
N GLN A 294 -16.39 0.67 -15.01
CA GLN A 294 -16.40 -0.79 -15.05
C GLN A 294 -15.01 -1.29 -15.45
N GLN A 295 -14.45 -2.17 -14.61
CA GLN A 295 -13.16 -2.79 -14.86
C GLN A 295 -13.34 -4.09 -15.68
N ALA A 296 -12.38 -4.39 -16.55
CA ALA A 296 -12.36 -5.60 -17.35
C ALA A 296 -11.91 -6.87 -16.57
N THR A 297 -11.84 -6.80 -15.23
CA THR A 297 -11.29 -7.87 -14.37
C THR A 297 -12.20 -9.09 -14.20
N GLY A 298 -13.43 -9.05 -14.71
CA GLY A 298 -14.42 -10.12 -14.50
C GLY A 298 -15.05 -10.16 -13.10
N ILE A 299 -14.58 -9.36 -12.15
CA ILE A 299 -15.15 -9.21 -10.81
C ILE A 299 -16.09 -8.02 -10.84
N ALA A 300 -17.37 -8.25 -10.53
CA ALA A 300 -18.36 -7.18 -10.48
C ALA A 300 -18.12 -6.30 -9.24
N MET A 301 -17.88 -5.01 -9.47
CA MET A 301 -17.82 -3.98 -8.43
C MET A 301 -19.02 -3.06 -8.54
N PRO A 302 -19.56 -2.54 -7.41
CA PRO A 302 -20.51 -1.45 -7.45
C PRO A 302 -19.95 -0.26 -8.23
N LEU A 303 -20.80 0.42 -8.98
CA LEU A 303 -20.41 1.66 -9.68
C LEU A 303 -20.97 2.87 -8.95
N ILE A 304 -20.17 3.89 -8.86
CA ILE A 304 -20.58 5.21 -8.39
C ILE A 304 -21.40 5.85 -9.51
N THR A 305 -22.68 6.14 -9.22
CA THR A 305 -23.61 6.74 -10.18
C THR A 305 -24.10 8.13 -9.78
N ASP A 306 -23.76 8.59 -8.55
CA ASP A 306 -23.99 9.98 -8.17
C ASP A 306 -23.02 10.90 -8.92
N PRO A 307 -23.52 11.91 -9.66
CA PRO A 307 -22.67 12.73 -10.52
C PRO A 307 -21.65 13.58 -9.76
N GLY A 308 -21.97 14.04 -8.55
CA GLY A 308 -21.05 14.81 -7.72
C GLY A 308 -19.92 13.93 -7.19
N THR A 309 -20.28 12.75 -6.68
CA THR A 309 -19.33 11.76 -6.17
C THR A 309 -18.41 11.25 -7.27
N THR A 310 -18.95 10.94 -8.46
CA THR A 310 -18.16 10.52 -9.63
C THR A 310 -17.04 11.52 -9.93
N ARG A 311 -17.34 12.81 -9.93
CA ARG A 311 -16.33 13.86 -10.20
C ARG A 311 -15.28 13.96 -9.09
N CYS A 312 -15.70 13.87 -7.82
CA CYS A 312 -14.75 13.85 -6.70
C CYS A 312 -13.80 12.65 -6.79
N MET A 313 -14.32 11.49 -7.22
CA MET A 313 -13.51 10.30 -7.41
C MET A 313 -12.58 10.41 -8.63
N ASP A 314 -13.05 10.95 -9.74
CA ASP A 314 -12.19 11.24 -10.90
C ASP A 314 -11.03 12.16 -10.50
N LEU A 315 -11.30 13.20 -9.70
CA LEU A 315 -10.25 14.09 -9.18
C LEU A 315 -9.24 13.34 -8.31
N LEU A 316 -9.72 12.50 -7.38
CA LEU A 316 -8.84 11.69 -6.53
C LEU A 316 -7.98 10.76 -7.38
N ASN A 317 -8.58 10.02 -8.31
CA ASN A 317 -7.89 9.04 -9.13
C ASN A 317 -6.84 9.70 -10.04
N VAL A 318 -7.15 10.82 -10.68
CA VAL A 318 -6.20 11.60 -11.50
C VAL A 318 -5.05 12.13 -10.63
N THR A 319 -5.36 12.70 -9.46
CA THR A 319 -4.32 13.20 -8.54
C THR A 319 -3.40 12.10 -8.04
N TYR A 320 -3.97 10.93 -7.74
CA TYR A 320 -3.21 9.75 -7.35
C TYR A 320 -2.32 9.24 -8.49
N GLU A 321 -2.82 9.23 -9.71
CA GLU A 321 -2.04 8.83 -10.88
C GLU A 321 -0.86 9.80 -11.16
N VAL A 322 -1.07 11.11 -11.00
CA VAL A 322 0.01 12.11 -11.08
C VAL A 322 1.05 11.89 -9.98
N LEU A 323 0.63 11.57 -8.75
CA LEU A 323 1.55 11.19 -7.68
C LEU A 323 2.44 10.01 -8.09
N LEU A 324 1.87 8.96 -8.66
CA LEU A 324 2.64 7.80 -9.12
C LEU A 324 3.58 8.15 -10.28
N GLN A 325 3.21 9.08 -11.15
CA GLN A 325 4.08 9.57 -12.23
C GLN A 325 5.27 10.36 -11.68
N LEU A 326 5.07 11.22 -10.69
CA LEU A 326 6.14 11.94 -9.99
C LEU A 326 7.12 10.98 -9.33
N LEU A 327 6.61 9.98 -8.60
CA LEU A 327 7.43 8.93 -7.99
C LEU A 327 8.16 8.08 -9.04
N SER A 328 7.48 7.71 -10.13
CA SER A 328 8.11 6.98 -11.24
C SER A 328 9.25 7.78 -11.85
N ARG A 329 9.06 9.10 -12.05
CA ARG A 329 10.11 9.97 -12.57
C ARG A 329 11.26 10.13 -11.57
N TYR A 330 10.96 10.22 -10.27
CA TYR A 330 11.97 10.26 -9.22
C TYR A 330 12.87 9.00 -9.26
N PHE A 331 12.29 7.79 -9.25
CA PHE A 331 13.05 6.54 -9.25
C PHE A 331 13.71 6.20 -10.59
N ALA A 332 13.16 6.68 -11.71
CA ALA A 332 13.69 6.46 -13.07
C ALA A 332 14.32 7.71 -13.67
N HIS A 333 14.81 8.64 -12.84
CA HIS A 333 15.45 9.85 -13.33
C HIS A 333 16.67 9.57 -14.22
N THR A 334 16.96 10.49 -15.09
CA THR A 334 18.08 10.37 -16.04
C THR A 334 19.15 11.44 -15.82
N ASP A 335 18.75 12.71 -15.84
CA ASP A 335 19.61 13.87 -15.81
C ASP A 335 19.06 14.98 -14.91
N GLU A 336 18.11 14.65 -14.01
CA GLU A 336 17.65 15.56 -12.97
C GLU A 336 18.80 15.92 -12.02
N THR A 337 18.83 17.19 -11.66
CA THR A 337 19.73 17.67 -10.59
C THR A 337 19.22 17.24 -9.21
N PRO A 338 20.08 17.24 -8.17
CA PRO A 338 19.63 16.99 -6.79
C PRO A 338 18.45 17.88 -6.37
N ASP A 339 18.47 19.18 -6.73
CA ASP A 339 17.38 20.10 -6.42
C ASP A 339 16.06 19.69 -7.13
N GLN A 340 16.15 19.22 -8.37
CA GLN A 340 15.00 18.71 -9.10
C GLN A 340 14.44 17.43 -8.48
N LEU A 341 15.29 16.51 -8.03
CA LEU A 341 14.86 15.31 -7.29
C LEU A 341 14.17 15.67 -5.98
N GLN A 342 14.70 16.69 -5.25
CA GLN A 342 14.04 17.19 -4.06
C GLN A 342 12.65 17.75 -4.36
N VAL A 343 12.49 18.50 -5.46
CA VAL A 343 11.18 19.01 -5.90
C VAL A 343 10.20 17.88 -6.19
N LEU A 344 10.63 16.82 -6.90
CA LEU A 344 9.78 15.64 -7.15
C LEU A 344 9.34 14.95 -5.86
N ALA A 345 10.26 14.77 -4.91
CA ALA A 345 9.97 14.17 -3.61
C ALA A 345 9.02 15.04 -2.78
N ASP A 346 9.31 16.34 -2.65
CA ASP A 346 8.49 17.29 -1.87
C ASP A 346 7.06 17.40 -2.42
N ILE A 347 6.89 17.43 -3.75
CA ILE A 347 5.55 17.45 -4.37
C ILE A 347 4.85 16.11 -4.12
N SER A 348 5.55 14.98 -4.27
CA SER A 348 4.96 13.65 -4.04
C SER A 348 4.42 13.52 -2.62
N VAL A 349 5.25 13.82 -1.61
CA VAL A 349 4.82 13.81 -0.21
C VAL A 349 3.72 14.86 0.03
N GLY A 350 3.87 16.06 -0.54
CA GLY A 350 2.89 17.11 -0.43
C GLY A 350 1.50 16.71 -0.95
N LEU A 351 1.41 16.03 -2.10
CA LEU A 351 0.15 15.54 -2.67
C LEU A 351 -0.54 14.53 -1.75
N MET A 352 0.21 13.65 -1.08
CA MET A 352 -0.35 12.68 -0.15
C MET A 352 -1.15 13.37 0.97
N TYR A 353 -0.59 14.43 1.56
CA TYR A 353 -1.20 15.14 2.69
C TYR A 353 -2.21 16.20 2.29
N THR A 354 -1.98 16.92 1.18
CA THR A 354 -2.79 18.09 0.83
C THR A 354 -3.87 17.83 -0.20
N ALA A 355 -3.82 16.68 -0.88
CA ALA A 355 -4.80 16.30 -1.89
C ALA A 355 -5.38 14.90 -1.63
N ILE A 356 -4.58 13.84 -1.63
CA ILE A 356 -5.08 12.46 -1.51
C ILE A 356 -5.81 12.22 -0.19
N LYS A 357 -5.21 12.58 0.94
CA LYS A 357 -5.83 12.39 2.27
C LYS A 357 -7.12 13.19 2.44
N PRO A 358 -7.21 14.49 2.08
CA PRO A 358 -8.47 15.23 2.10
C PRO A 358 -9.53 14.66 1.16
N LEU A 359 -9.18 14.33 -0.09
CA LEU A 359 -10.11 13.78 -1.07
C LEU A 359 -10.61 12.39 -0.63
N GLY A 360 -9.73 11.52 -0.15
CA GLY A 360 -10.09 10.21 0.37
C GLY A 360 -11.05 10.30 1.56
N THR A 361 -10.83 11.26 2.47
CA THR A 361 -11.74 11.52 3.60
C THR A 361 -13.10 12.04 3.12
N VAL A 362 -13.12 12.99 2.19
CA VAL A 362 -14.35 13.54 1.60
C VAL A 362 -15.15 12.45 0.89
N ALA A 363 -14.48 11.58 0.13
CA ALA A 363 -15.11 10.47 -0.58
C ALA A 363 -16.03 9.65 0.32
N THR A 364 -15.59 9.34 1.54
CA THR A 364 -16.33 8.51 2.49
C THR A 364 -17.59 9.17 3.07
N THR A 365 -17.84 10.42 2.74
CA THR A 365 -19.06 11.16 3.13
C THR A 365 -20.05 11.31 1.96
N LEU A 366 -19.69 10.89 0.76
CA LEU A 366 -20.46 11.10 -0.45
C LEU A 366 -21.29 9.86 -0.83
N PRO A 367 -22.53 10.02 -1.35
CA PRO A 367 -23.36 8.88 -1.70
C PRO A 367 -22.83 8.15 -2.93
N ILE A 368 -22.98 6.82 -2.98
CA ILE A 368 -22.67 6.05 -4.20
C ILE A 368 -23.66 6.37 -5.31
N GLY A 369 -24.94 6.48 -4.96
CA GLY A 369 -26.01 6.73 -5.90
C GLY A 369 -27.35 6.09 -5.45
N PRO A 370 -28.43 6.31 -6.19
CA PRO A 370 -29.78 5.88 -5.78
C PRO A 370 -30.00 4.38 -5.72
N HIS A 371 -29.10 3.58 -6.36
CA HIS A 371 -29.17 2.12 -6.34
C HIS A 371 -28.66 1.50 -5.02
N MET A 372 -27.94 2.29 -4.21
CA MET A 372 -27.43 1.89 -2.89
C MET A 372 -27.75 2.98 -1.84
N PRO A 373 -29.02 3.14 -1.47
CA PRO A 373 -29.42 4.23 -0.56
C PRO A 373 -28.78 4.05 0.82
N GLY A 374 -28.22 5.13 1.34
CA GLY A 374 -27.52 5.13 2.64
C GLY A 374 -26.06 4.68 2.60
N ALA A 375 -25.59 4.10 1.52
CA ALA A 375 -24.17 3.77 1.34
C ALA A 375 -23.38 5.00 0.84
N THR A 376 -22.14 5.11 1.29
CA THR A 376 -21.18 6.14 0.85
C THR A 376 -20.06 5.51 0.04
N ALA A 377 -19.43 6.30 -0.83
CA ALA A 377 -18.29 5.86 -1.63
C ALA A 377 -17.01 5.80 -0.78
N GLY A 378 -16.05 5.00 -1.20
CA GLY A 378 -14.68 5.04 -0.69
C GLY A 378 -13.70 5.36 -1.81
N PRO A 379 -12.47 5.79 -1.50
CA PRO A 379 -11.45 6.07 -2.50
C PRO A 379 -11.08 4.77 -3.24
N GLY A 380 -11.43 4.67 -4.52
CA GLY A 380 -11.17 3.47 -5.34
C GLY A 380 -9.71 3.36 -5.78
N PHE A 381 -8.96 4.46 -5.77
CA PHE A 381 -7.58 4.52 -6.28
C PHE A 381 -7.44 3.90 -7.67
N GLU A 382 -8.42 4.11 -8.54
CA GLU A 382 -8.42 3.53 -9.88
C GLU A 382 -7.32 4.13 -10.74
N LEU A 383 -6.58 3.27 -11.41
CA LEU A 383 -5.62 3.63 -12.44
C LEU A 383 -6.27 3.42 -13.81
N PHE A 384 -6.25 4.46 -14.65
CA PHE A 384 -6.82 4.43 -15.99
C PHE A 384 -5.83 3.92 -17.02
N TYR A 385 -4.52 4.05 -16.71
CA TYR A 385 -3.41 3.59 -17.52
C TYR A 385 -2.45 2.74 -16.69
N GLN A 386 -1.60 1.99 -17.34
CA GLN A 386 -0.40 1.46 -16.70
C GLN A 386 0.53 2.63 -16.41
N VAL A 387 1.01 2.74 -15.17
CA VAL A 387 1.81 3.88 -14.70
C VAL A 387 3.24 3.88 -15.31
N ASP A 388 3.63 2.82 -15.99
CA ASP A 388 4.85 2.71 -16.82
C ASP A 388 4.83 3.66 -18.02
N TYR A 389 3.74 4.36 -18.28
CA TYR A 389 3.64 5.41 -19.26
C TYR A 389 4.29 6.69 -18.72
N LEU A 390 5.59 6.67 -18.59
CA LEU A 390 6.37 7.88 -18.34
C LEU A 390 7.29 8.10 -19.55
N LEU A 391 7.23 9.32 -20.11
CA LEU A 391 8.14 9.68 -21.18
C LEU A 391 9.59 9.59 -20.67
N PRO A 392 10.50 8.92 -21.40
CA PRO A 392 11.88 8.72 -20.95
C PRO A 392 12.69 10.03 -20.92
N HIS A 393 12.21 11.08 -21.57
CA HIS A 393 12.86 12.37 -21.64
C HIS A 393 12.38 13.29 -20.52
N ARG A 394 13.30 13.78 -19.71
CA ARG A 394 13.05 14.62 -18.55
C ARG A 394 12.13 15.80 -18.88
N GLU A 395 12.52 16.64 -19.85
CA GLU A 395 11.76 17.84 -20.20
C GLU A 395 10.30 17.54 -20.57
N ALA A 396 10.08 16.52 -21.39
CA ALA A 396 8.73 16.12 -21.78
C ALA A 396 7.91 15.57 -20.61
N ALA A 397 8.53 14.79 -19.72
CA ALA A 397 7.87 14.25 -18.54
C ALA A 397 7.47 15.38 -17.55
N TRP A 398 8.33 16.34 -17.33
CA TRP A 398 8.09 17.47 -16.45
C TRP A 398 6.95 18.36 -16.97
N VAL A 399 6.93 18.67 -18.25
CA VAL A 399 5.81 19.41 -18.88
C VAL A 399 4.50 18.65 -18.71
N LEU A 400 4.48 17.35 -18.99
CA LEU A 400 3.27 16.52 -18.85
C LEU A 400 2.75 16.51 -17.40
N MET A 401 3.61 16.37 -16.42
CA MET A 401 3.22 16.35 -15.01
C MET A 401 2.71 17.72 -14.53
N GLU A 402 3.34 18.79 -14.98
CA GLU A 402 2.89 20.16 -14.71
C GLU A 402 1.50 20.42 -15.29
N GLU A 403 1.27 20.13 -16.58
CA GLU A 403 -0.03 20.25 -17.22
C GLU A 403 -1.12 19.45 -16.51
N ARG A 404 -0.83 18.22 -16.11
CA ARG A 404 -1.78 17.37 -15.38
C ARG A 404 -2.14 17.91 -14.00
N LEU A 405 -1.19 18.52 -13.29
CA LEU A 405 -1.47 19.18 -12.02
C LEU A 405 -2.39 20.40 -12.21
N ARG A 406 -2.16 21.21 -13.25
CA ARG A 406 -3.03 22.36 -13.59
C ARG A 406 -4.43 21.91 -14.00
N ASP A 407 -4.53 20.89 -14.83
CA ASP A 407 -5.80 20.32 -15.24
C ASP A 407 -6.60 19.79 -14.04
N ALA A 408 -5.92 19.09 -13.12
CA ALA A 408 -6.53 18.60 -11.88
C ALA A 408 -6.95 19.78 -10.96
N ALA A 409 -6.16 20.85 -10.86
CA ALA A 409 -6.51 22.04 -10.10
C ALA A 409 -7.75 22.72 -10.67
N ALA A 410 -7.80 22.95 -11.98
CA ALA A 410 -8.96 23.51 -12.66
C ALA A 410 -10.21 22.61 -12.52
N PHE A 411 -10.01 21.28 -12.54
CA PHE A 411 -11.09 20.33 -12.34
C PHE A 411 -11.61 20.36 -10.90
N ALA A 412 -10.73 20.50 -9.90
CA ALA A 412 -11.12 20.64 -8.49
C ALA A 412 -12.02 21.88 -8.24
N VAL A 413 -11.72 23.00 -8.89
CA VAL A 413 -12.58 24.19 -8.82
C VAL A 413 -13.99 23.89 -9.36
N ARG A 414 -14.08 23.26 -10.55
CA ARG A 414 -15.36 22.87 -11.15
C ARG A 414 -16.13 21.85 -10.32
N CYS A 415 -15.44 20.92 -9.65
CA CYS A 415 -16.07 19.99 -8.69
C CYS A 415 -16.71 20.75 -7.53
N GLY A 416 -16.03 21.77 -6.99
CA GLY A 416 -16.56 22.61 -5.90
C GLY A 416 -17.85 23.33 -6.26
N GLU A 417 -17.99 23.78 -7.49
CA GLU A 417 -19.20 24.48 -8.00
C GLU A 417 -20.42 23.53 -8.07
N LEU A 418 -20.22 22.25 -8.21
CA LEU A 418 -21.28 21.23 -8.37
C LEU A 418 -21.58 20.45 -7.09
N CYS A 419 -20.77 20.63 -6.07
CA CYS A 419 -20.89 19.94 -4.80
C CYS A 419 -21.69 20.77 -3.77
N THR A 420 -22.01 20.13 -2.64
CA THR A 420 -22.64 20.84 -1.52
C THR A 420 -21.72 21.93 -0.97
N PRO A 421 -22.27 23.02 -0.40
CA PRO A 421 -21.46 24.10 0.18
C PRO A 421 -20.38 23.64 1.17
N ALA A 422 -20.62 22.55 1.89
CA ALA A 422 -19.67 21.98 2.84
C ALA A 422 -18.37 21.47 2.17
N LEU A 423 -18.41 21.12 0.89
CA LEU A 423 -17.26 20.61 0.14
C LEU A 423 -16.50 21.68 -0.65
N MET A 424 -17.07 22.87 -0.79
CA MET A 424 -16.45 23.95 -1.59
C MET A 424 -15.08 24.33 -1.05
N GLU A 425 -14.96 24.56 0.26
CA GLU A 425 -13.68 24.97 0.85
C GLU A 425 -12.62 23.85 0.86
N PRO A 426 -12.93 22.58 1.23
CA PRO A 426 -12.00 21.47 1.04
C PRO A 426 -11.47 21.33 -0.39
N LEU A 427 -12.34 21.36 -1.39
CA LEU A 427 -11.94 21.26 -2.81
C LEU A 427 -11.14 22.48 -3.28
N ALA A 428 -11.48 23.68 -2.83
CA ALA A 428 -10.68 24.88 -3.10
C ALA A 428 -9.27 24.81 -2.49
N LYS A 429 -9.11 24.21 -1.31
CA LYS A 429 -7.77 23.95 -0.73
C LYS A 429 -6.96 22.98 -1.57
N VAL A 430 -7.58 21.90 -2.01
CA VAL A 430 -6.95 20.93 -2.93
C VAL A 430 -6.52 21.63 -4.22
N ALA A 431 -7.41 22.41 -4.85
CA ALA A 431 -7.09 23.16 -6.07
C ALA A 431 -5.87 24.07 -5.90
N ARG A 432 -5.83 24.86 -4.82
CA ARG A 432 -4.67 25.74 -4.52
C ARG A 432 -3.37 24.95 -4.29
N SER A 433 -3.45 23.77 -3.70
CA SER A 433 -2.26 22.92 -3.51
C SER A 433 -1.74 22.37 -4.83
N LEU A 434 -2.63 21.90 -5.70
CA LEU A 434 -2.29 21.39 -7.03
C LEU A 434 -1.67 22.48 -7.90
N GLU A 435 -2.24 23.70 -7.91
CA GLU A 435 -1.70 24.86 -8.64
C GLU A 435 -0.29 25.22 -8.15
N ARG A 436 -0.10 25.29 -6.83
CA ARG A 436 1.23 25.54 -6.24
C ARG A 436 2.26 24.49 -6.66
N TYR A 437 1.89 23.21 -6.72
CA TYR A 437 2.82 22.15 -7.14
C TYR A 437 3.13 22.22 -8.64
N ALA A 438 2.18 22.60 -9.47
CA ALA A 438 2.44 22.89 -10.88
C ALA A 438 3.44 24.04 -11.03
N ASP A 439 3.27 25.13 -10.26
CA ASP A 439 4.21 26.26 -10.25
C ASP A 439 5.62 25.85 -9.79
N GLN A 440 5.71 24.96 -8.81
CA GLN A 440 7.02 24.42 -8.34
C GLN A 440 7.71 23.60 -9.41
N LEU A 441 6.98 22.73 -10.12
CA LEU A 441 7.55 21.97 -11.26
C LEU A 441 8.04 22.93 -12.36
N LEU A 442 7.22 23.89 -12.74
CA LEU A 442 7.58 24.87 -13.78
C LEU A 442 8.82 25.69 -13.40
N ALA A 443 8.94 26.08 -12.13
CA ALA A 443 10.09 26.86 -11.65
C ALA A 443 11.40 26.05 -11.60
N ALA A 444 11.32 24.72 -11.54
CA ALA A 444 12.48 23.83 -11.46
C ALA A 444 12.88 23.24 -12.82
N THR A 445 12.09 23.44 -13.87
CA THR A 445 12.37 23.04 -15.24
C THR A 445 13.43 23.93 -15.86
#